data_ba55be9630d2b74cc6e02a321dd117cb
#
_entry.id   ba55be9630d2b74cc6e02a321dd117cb
#
_cell.length_a   1.000
_cell.length_b   1.000
_cell.length_c   1.000
_cell.angle_alpha   90.00
_cell.angle_beta   90.00
_cell.angle_gamma   90.00
#
_symmetry.space_group_name_H-M   'P 1'
#
loop_
_entity.id
_entity.type
_entity.pdbx_description
1 polymer ?
#
loop_
_entity_poly.entity_id
_entity_poly.type
_entity_poly.pdbx_seq_one_letter_code
_entity_poly.pdbx_strand_id
1 'polypeptide(L)'
;MISINNYKRYNIHLTLISHLRKSSGEGKSFEEGVMPNLDSIKGSGSIKQISFDIIGFARNMMAVERSDRNIVKFAVLKSRFSGDTGMCGQAVYNVNTGRLNYNESNLAFKDVL
;
A
#
# COMPACT_ATOMS: atom_id res chain seq x y z
N MET A 1 5.76 -22.97 0.49
CA MET A 1 4.78 -21.94 0.14
C MET A 1 3.39 -22.39 0.52
N ILE A 2 2.71 -21.64 1.39
CA ILE A 2 1.36 -21.98 1.80
C ILE A 2 0.40 -21.60 0.67
N SER A 3 -0.36 -22.57 0.15
CA SER A 3 -1.40 -22.30 -0.83
C SER A 3 -2.47 -21.39 -0.21
N ILE A 4 -3.00 -20.43 -0.97
CA ILE A 4 -4.05 -19.53 -0.49
C ILE A 4 -5.29 -20.31 -0.02
N ASN A 5 -5.55 -21.47 -0.58
CA ASN A 5 -6.66 -22.33 -0.15
C ASN A 5 -6.46 -22.91 1.26
N ASN A 6 -5.21 -23.03 1.71
CA ASN A 6 -4.92 -23.62 3.02
C ASN A 6 -5.18 -22.66 4.19
N TYR A 7 -5.18 -21.33 3.97
CA TYR A 7 -5.43 -20.41 5.06
C TYR A 7 -6.87 -20.53 5.60
N LYS A 8 -7.83 -20.81 4.75
CA LYS A 8 -9.23 -21.02 5.17
C LYS A 8 -9.38 -22.26 6.01
N ARG A 9 -8.70 -23.33 5.62
CA ARG A 9 -8.76 -24.62 6.31
C ARG A 9 -8.21 -24.56 7.73
N TYR A 10 -7.16 -23.79 7.93
CA TYR A 10 -6.45 -23.72 9.22
C TYR A 10 -6.73 -22.45 10.01
N ASN A 11 -7.67 -21.64 9.57
CA ASN A 11 -8.00 -20.36 10.21
C ASN A 11 -6.77 -19.46 10.43
N ILE A 12 -5.96 -19.32 9.39
CA ILE A 12 -4.72 -18.54 9.41
C ILE A 12 -4.94 -17.22 8.68
N HIS A 13 -4.41 -16.13 9.24
CA HIS A 13 -4.30 -14.87 8.53
C HIS A 13 -3.10 -14.93 7.58
N LEU A 14 -3.33 -14.63 6.31
CA LEU A 14 -2.29 -14.63 5.29
C LEU A 14 -2.14 -13.22 4.72
N THR A 15 -0.93 -12.67 4.81
CA THR A 15 -0.57 -11.41 4.17
C THR A 15 0.42 -11.69 3.04
N LEU A 16 0.06 -11.26 1.83
CA LEU A 16 0.91 -11.39 0.65
C LEU A 16 1.49 -10.02 0.29
N ILE A 17 2.78 -9.99 0.00
CA ILE A 17 3.44 -8.81 -0.54
C ILE A 17 3.56 -8.99 -2.05
N SER A 18 3.02 -8.05 -2.82
CA SER A 18 3.05 -8.10 -4.26
C SER A 18 3.81 -6.90 -4.83
N HIS A 19 4.56 -7.15 -5.89
CA HIS A 19 5.23 -6.09 -6.64
C HIS A 19 4.27 -5.42 -7.61
N LEU A 20 4.58 -4.17 -7.95
CA LEU A 20 3.84 -3.39 -8.92
C LEU A 20 4.38 -3.64 -10.33
N ARG A 21 3.51 -3.51 -11.32
CA ARG A 21 3.93 -3.47 -12.71
C ARG A 21 4.71 -2.18 -12.94
N LYS A 22 5.65 -2.21 -13.90
CA LYS A 22 6.28 -0.97 -14.35
C LYS A 22 5.20 -0.04 -14.90
N SER A 23 5.24 1.24 -14.49
CA SER A 23 4.35 2.22 -15.07
C SER A 23 4.66 2.33 -16.58
N SER A 24 3.66 2.12 -17.40
CA SER A 24 3.80 2.17 -18.85
C SER A 24 3.66 3.59 -19.36
N GLY A 25 4.67 4.44 -19.19
CA GLY A 25 4.74 5.61 -20.00
C GLY A 25 4.40 6.94 -19.36
N GLU A 26 3.45 7.65 -19.89
CA GLU A 26 3.22 9.07 -19.62
C GLU A 26 2.77 9.34 -18.19
N GLY A 27 3.46 10.23 -17.48
CA GLY A 27 3.14 10.67 -16.14
C GLY A 27 4.17 10.27 -15.10
N LYS A 28 3.85 10.54 -13.83
CA LYS A 28 4.73 10.25 -12.71
C LYS A 28 4.79 8.74 -12.45
N SER A 29 5.99 8.25 -12.15
CA SER A 29 6.20 6.86 -11.81
C SER A 29 5.85 6.55 -10.34
N PHE A 30 5.81 5.27 -9.97
CA PHE A 30 5.64 4.88 -8.57
C PHE A 30 6.79 5.37 -7.70
N GLU A 31 7.99 5.52 -8.27
CA GLU A 31 9.14 6.07 -7.57
C GLU A 31 8.98 7.55 -7.20
N GLU A 32 8.10 8.26 -7.91
CA GLU A 32 7.75 9.64 -7.62
C GLU A 32 6.57 9.77 -6.64
N GLY A 33 6.12 8.67 -6.07
CA GLY A 33 5.09 8.66 -5.03
C GLY A 33 3.66 8.53 -5.54
N VAL A 34 3.47 8.12 -6.77
CA VAL A 34 2.13 7.82 -7.31
C VAL A 34 1.55 6.63 -6.57
N MET A 35 0.34 6.79 -6.02
CA MET A 35 -0.33 5.69 -5.34
C MET A 35 -0.77 4.65 -6.36
N PRO A 36 -0.40 3.35 -6.16
CA PRO A 36 -0.88 2.30 -7.05
C PRO A 36 -2.39 2.10 -6.94
N ASN A 37 -2.97 1.52 -7.97
CA ASN A 37 -4.35 1.06 -7.98
C ASN A 37 -4.38 -0.46 -8.17
N LEU A 38 -5.57 -1.05 -8.24
CA LEU A 38 -5.71 -2.50 -8.39
C LEU A 38 -5.06 -3.03 -9.68
N ASP A 39 -5.07 -2.24 -10.74
CA ASP A 39 -4.47 -2.64 -12.01
C ASP A 39 -2.94 -2.57 -12.01
N SER A 40 -2.37 -1.91 -11.02
CA SER A 40 -0.92 -1.80 -10.85
C SER A 40 -0.30 -3.07 -10.28
N ILE A 41 -1.08 -3.99 -9.75
CA ILE A 41 -0.57 -5.21 -9.11
C ILE A 41 -0.05 -6.16 -10.18
N LYS A 42 1.22 -6.54 -10.04
CA LYS A 42 1.87 -7.52 -10.92
C LYS A 42 1.33 -8.91 -10.61
N GLY A 43 0.96 -9.66 -11.66
CA GLY A 43 0.48 -11.02 -11.53
C GLY A 43 -0.93 -11.20 -12.05
N SER A 44 -1.54 -12.34 -11.72
CA SER A 44 -2.86 -12.67 -12.21
C SER A 44 -3.97 -11.90 -11.48
N GLY A 45 -5.10 -11.72 -12.16
CA GLY A 45 -6.29 -11.15 -11.55
C GLY A 45 -6.81 -11.94 -10.35
N SER A 46 -6.34 -13.18 -10.16
CA SER A 46 -6.71 -14.02 -9.02
C SER A 46 -6.37 -13.37 -7.68
N ILE A 47 -5.22 -12.72 -7.57
CA ILE A 47 -4.82 -12.06 -6.32
C ILE A 47 -5.84 -10.99 -5.94
N LYS A 48 -6.29 -10.20 -6.93
CA LYS A 48 -7.29 -9.15 -6.71
C LYS A 48 -8.64 -9.72 -6.29
N GLN A 49 -9.01 -10.89 -6.81
CA GLN A 49 -10.30 -11.52 -6.54
C GLN A 49 -10.35 -12.22 -5.18
N ILE A 50 -9.28 -12.91 -4.80
CA ILE A 50 -9.25 -13.70 -3.57
C ILE A 50 -8.87 -12.91 -2.33
N SER A 51 -8.17 -11.80 -2.47
CA SER A 51 -7.79 -10.96 -1.34
C SER A 51 -9.00 -10.23 -0.78
N PHE A 52 -9.17 -10.26 0.54
CA PHE A 52 -10.25 -9.54 1.21
C PHE A 52 -9.95 -8.05 1.26
N ASP A 53 -8.74 -7.72 1.64
CA ASP A 53 -8.27 -6.34 1.73
C ASP A 53 -6.98 -6.20 0.94
N ILE A 54 -6.82 -5.06 0.27
CA ILE A 54 -5.60 -4.72 -0.45
C ILE A 54 -5.22 -3.31 -0.06
N ILE A 55 -3.99 -3.16 0.43
CA ILE A 55 -3.45 -1.88 0.85
C ILE A 55 -2.29 -1.52 -0.06
N GLY A 56 -2.34 -0.31 -0.60
CA GLY A 56 -1.27 0.26 -1.40
C GLY A 56 -0.37 1.15 -0.56
N PHE A 57 0.91 1.11 -0.88
CA PHE A 57 1.94 1.95 -0.27
C PHE A 57 2.55 2.82 -1.34
N ALA A 58 2.78 4.09 -1.06
CA ALA A 58 3.45 5.00 -1.96
C ALA A 58 4.49 5.82 -1.22
N ARG A 59 5.65 5.99 -1.84
CA ARG A 59 6.76 6.76 -1.30
C ARG A 59 7.46 7.50 -2.45
N ASN A 60 7.66 8.80 -2.29
CA ASN A 60 8.35 9.60 -3.30
C ASN A 60 9.86 9.57 -3.06
N MET A 61 10.53 8.62 -3.69
CA MET A 61 11.99 8.49 -3.60
C MET A 61 12.74 9.56 -4.40
N MET A 62 12.04 10.28 -5.27
CA MET A 62 12.61 11.32 -6.13
C MET A 62 12.45 12.73 -5.55
N ALA A 63 11.85 12.86 -4.37
CA ALA A 63 11.68 14.16 -3.74
C ALA A 63 13.02 14.84 -3.46
N VAL A 64 13.07 16.15 -3.61
CA VAL A 64 14.27 16.96 -3.39
C VAL A 64 14.65 16.91 -1.91
N GLU A 65 13.69 17.13 -1.03
CA GLU A 65 13.91 17.10 0.41
C GLU A 65 13.97 15.67 0.94
N ARG A 66 14.99 15.39 1.74
CA ARG A 66 15.17 14.06 2.32
C ARG A 66 14.00 13.66 3.23
N SER A 67 13.45 14.61 3.98
CA SER A 67 12.30 14.38 4.83
C SER A 67 11.09 13.90 4.04
N ASP A 68 10.87 14.46 2.86
CA ASP A 68 9.74 14.08 2.01
C ASP A 68 9.90 12.68 1.42
N ARG A 69 11.15 12.25 1.18
CA ARG A 69 11.43 10.88 0.71
C ARG A 69 11.06 9.81 1.75
N ASN A 70 10.99 10.19 3.00
CA ASN A 70 10.70 9.26 4.09
C ASN A 70 9.22 9.17 4.44
N ILE A 71 8.38 9.97 3.81
CA ILE A 71 6.93 9.90 4.01
C ILE A 71 6.39 8.73 3.19
N VAL A 72 5.75 7.79 3.88
CA VAL A 72 5.07 6.65 3.26
C VAL A 72 3.57 6.86 3.40
N LYS A 73 2.86 6.88 2.28
CA LYS A 73 1.41 7.04 2.24
C LYS A 73 0.76 5.69 2.05
N PHE A 74 -0.40 5.51 2.67
CA PHE A 74 -1.18 4.29 2.59
C PHE A 74 -2.55 4.56 2.00
N ALA A 75 -3.03 3.62 1.19
CA ALA A 75 -4.39 3.67 0.68
C ALA A 75 -5.02 2.29 0.74
N VAL A 76 -6.29 2.24 1.07
CA VAL A 76 -7.09 1.03 0.93
C VAL A 76 -7.53 0.95 -0.52
N LEU A 77 -7.03 -0.04 -1.26
CA LEU A 77 -7.38 -0.25 -2.66
C LEU A 77 -8.58 -1.18 -2.81
N LYS A 78 -8.79 -2.04 -1.86
CA LYS A 78 -9.94 -2.94 -1.81
C LYS A 78 -10.25 -3.28 -0.36
N SER A 79 -11.53 -3.27 0.00
CA SER A 79 -12.02 -3.81 1.27
C SER A 79 -13.33 -4.55 1.01
N ARG A 80 -13.29 -5.87 1.14
CA ARG A 80 -14.45 -6.71 0.85
C ARG A 80 -15.60 -6.47 1.83
N PHE A 81 -15.28 -6.23 3.09
CA PHE A 81 -16.30 -6.10 4.13
C PHE A 81 -16.99 -4.76 4.13
N SER A 82 -16.25 -3.67 3.95
CA SER A 82 -16.83 -2.32 3.98
C SER A 82 -17.13 -1.77 2.58
N GLY A 83 -16.35 -2.19 1.60
CA GLY A 83 -16.39 -1.60 0.27
C GLY A 83 -15.73 -0.23 0.17
N ASP A 84 -15.26 0.31 1.28
CA ASP A 84 -14.64 1.64 1.30
C ASP A 84 -13.19 1.57 0.82
N THR A 85 -12.83 2.54 -0.01
CA THR A 85 -11.47 2.68 -0.54
C THR A 85 -11.01 4.12 -0.42
N GLY A 86 -9.70 4.34 -0.52
CA GLY A 86 -9.12 5.67 -0.51
C GLY A 86 -7.92 5.79 0.42
N MET A 87 -7.38 6.99 0.49
CA MET A 87 -6.24 7.28 1.36
C MET A 87 -6.61 7.04 2.83
N CYS A 88 -5.76 6.31 3.54
CA CYS A 88 -6.04 5.95 4.93
C CYS A 88 -4.96 6.39 5.92
N GLY A 89 -3.85 6.92 5.46
CA GLY A 89 -2.84 7.45 6.38
C GLY A 89 -1.47 7.63 5.78
N GLN A 90 -0.56 8.03 6.65
CA GLN A 90 0.84 8.13 6.32
C GLN A 90 1.70 7.88 7.55
N ALA A 91 2.93 7.45 7.32
CA ALA A 91 3.94 7.24 8.36
C ALA A 91 5.28 7.78 7.87
N VAL A 92 6.21 7.97 8.79
CA VAL A 92 7.57 8.40 8.47
C VAL A 92 8.51 7.22 8.62
N TYR A 93 9.22 6.91 7.56
CA TYR A 93 10.24 5.86 7.55
C TYR A 93 11.52 6.38 8.20
N ASN A 94 12.00 5.67 9.20
CA ASN A 94 13.26 5.97 9.86
C ASN A 94 14.37 5.15 9.20
N VAL A 95 15.26 5.83 8.46
CA VAL A 95 16.34 5.15 7.72
C VAL A 95 17.37 4.50 8.65
N ASN A 96 17.50 4.95 9.89
CA ASN A 96 18.46 4.40 10.84
C ASN A 96 17.95 3.12 11.49
N THR A 97 16.66 3.00 11.72
CA THR A 97 16.06 1.86 12.42
C THR A 97 15.28 0.92 11.49
N GLY A 98 14.92 1.38 10.29
CA GLY A 98 14.06 0.64 9.37
C GLY A 98 12.59 0.59 9.79
N ARG A 99 12.20 1.40 10.76
CA ARG A 99 10.83 1.41 11.29
C ARG A 99 9.98 2.48 10.62
N LEU A 100 8.69 2.22 10.53
CA LEU A 100 7.69 3.21 10.18
C LEU A 100 7.13 3.80 11.47
N ASN A 101 7.32 5.11 11.64
CA ASN A 101 6.81 5.82 12.80
C ASN A 101 5.49 6.49 12.45
N TYR A 102 4.47 6.08 13.15
CA TYR A 102 3.13 6.63 13.00
C TYR A 102 2.91 7.68 14.09
N ASN A 103 2.44 8.84 13.68
CA ASN A 103 2.09 9.92 14.59
C ASN A 103 0.72 10.46 14.18
N GLU A 104 -0.19 10.56 15.13
CA GLU A 104 -1.53 11.08 14.88
C GLU A 104 -1.52 12.47 14.26
N SER A 105 -0.55 13.31 14.62
CA SER A 105 -0.42 14.64 14.04
C SER A 105 -0.09 14.64 12.55
N ASN A 106 0.42 13.50 12.02
CA ASN A 106 0.73 13.33 10.61
C ASN A 106 -0.44 12.80 9.79
N LEU A 107 -1.59 12.59 10.42
CA LEU A 107 -2.79 12.13 9.74
C LEU A 107 -3.50 13.29 9.04
N ALA A 108 -3.29 13.41 7.72
CA ALA A 108 -3.95 14.42 6.91
C ALA A 108 -5.48 14.25 6.82
N PHE A 109 -5.99 13.08 7.20
CA PHE A 109 -7.42 12.76 7.13
C PHE A 109 -8.07 12.66 8.52
N LYS A 110 -7.40 13.13 9.56
CA LYS A 110 -7.95 13.14 10.92
C LYS A 110 -9.32 13.82 10.98
N ASP A 111 -9.52 14.81 10.12
CA ASP A 111 -10.77 15.57 10.05
C ASP A 111 -11.85 14.86 9.22
N VAL A 112 -11.54 13.74 8.58
CA VAL A 112 -12.45 12.98 7.74
C VAL A 112 -13.11 11.84 8.52
N LEU A 113 -12.52 11.47 9.62
CA LEU A 113 -13.07 10.50 10.54
C LEU A 113 -13.86 11.21 11.64
#